data_0a0670821629caee7f2c78a7b4b2fc59
#
_entry.id   0a0670821629caee7f2c78a7b4b2fc59
#
_cell.length_a   1.000
_cell.length_b   1.000
_cell.length_c   1.000
_cell.angle_alpha   90.00
_cell.angle_beta   90.00
_cell.angle_gamma   90.00
#
_symmetry.space_group_name_H-M   'P 1'
#
loop_
_entity.id
_entity.type
_entity.pdbx_description
1 polymer ?
#
loop_
_entity_poly.entity_id
_entity_poly.type
_entity_poly.pdbx_seq_one_letter_code
_entity_poly.pdbx_strand_id
1 'polypeptide(L)'
;MSSAVASINFFLAQGLDLSNFTFPGGTRGFTGFTMLVHMFFAELFVGFAIAAPVLQAWGARTGSPRMDRLAHSMVRFNVLTFSTGATFAVLFLVLLVGFYPQVTAALFTHFFYLIVIAMASMILALWGMYSYYYKWDRYSILSKRRHAFLGLTMGAFIWIWMVIMTGIDTFMTTGGGPNATEISEGNVSSFGAALSGIFNPMFVEMIVHRTFANLSWPAFALAAWAAFMYIRAKTEEDKAFYDWATSVGLTWGTGFLLIQPISGFLIAYAIKTGGGDYSRLVGEGGSTPTSNLLYINLAMVVGLFVLSNIAMYIGEGRHPDRASRRPIQFFGLIAAVAGLYSISPLAGIPVYWIRYIAMLIMVLATAGAFVTYLRGRLRFRYGSPGVGYRVVLLALGVIAAATALNMGFMKSNSRVPYIVYDKPEFTVEAEKPPSGFGG
;
A
#
# COMPACT_ATOMS: atom_id res chain seq x y z
N MET A 1 -16.28 -26.14 21.49
CA MET A 1 -15.09 -25.68 20.74
C MET A 1 -14.35 -26.80 20.02
N SER A 2 -14.26 -28.03 20.58
CA SER A 2 -13.56 -29.15 19.91
C SER A 2 -14.18 -29.61 18.59
N SER A 3 -15.50 -29.56 18.43
CA SER A 3 -16.17 -30.01 17.20
C SER A 3 -15.97 -29.08 16.01
N ALA A 4 -15.87 -27.76 16.21
CA ALA A 4 -15.64 -26.80 15.15
C ALA A 4 -14.19 -26.85 14.62
N VAL A 5 -13.22 -27.05 15.51
CA VAL A 5 -11.82 -27.26 15.14
C VAL A 5 -11.64 -28.60 14.43
N ALA A 6 -12.32 -29.65 14.88
CA ALA A 6 -12.33 -30.96 14.20
C ALA A 6 -12.99 -30.85 12.81
N SER A 7 -14.04 -30.06 12.64
CA SER A 7 -14.69 -29.84 11.34
C SER A 7 -13.80 -29.03 10.39
N ILE A 8 -13.08 -28.04 10.89
CA ILE A 8 -12.09 -27.28 10.09
C ILE A 8 -10.95 -28.20 9.66
N ASN A 9 -10.41 -29.02 10.58
CA ASN A 9 -9.37 -29.99 10.25
C ASN A 9 -9.86 -31.07 9.27
N PHE A 10 -11.13 -31.48 9.34
CA PHE A 10 -11.73 -32.43 8.38
C PHE A 10 -11.84 -31.81 6.98
N PHE A 11 -12.27 -30.54 6.85
CA PHE A 11 -12.28 -29.82 5.57
C PHE A 11 -10.86 -29.58 5.03
N LEU A 12 -9.89 -29.32 5.90
CA LEU A 12 -8.48 -29.13 5.52
C LEU A 12 -7.82 -30.45 5.06
N ALA A 13 -8.27 -31.59 5.56
CA ALA A 13 -7.73 -32.92 5.21
C ALA A 13 -8.27 -33.48 3.88
N GLN A 14 -9.33 -32.93 3.32
CA GLN A 14 -9.88 -33.33 2.00
C GLN A 14 -9.35 -32.39 0.89
N GLY A 15 -8.03 -32.22 0.80
CA GLY A 15 -7.39 -31.38 -0.21
C GLY A 15 -7.84 -31.74 -1.65
N LEU A 16 -8.02 -30.73 -2.48
CA LEU A 16 -8.15 -30.86 -3.92
C LEU A 16 -6.90 -31.57 -4.46
N ASP A 17 -7.05 -32.67 -5.17
CA ASP A 17 -5.94 -33.34 -5.84
C ASP A 17 -5.47 -32.48 -7.02
N LEU A 18 -4.42 -31.70 -6.81
CA LEU A 18 -3.76 -30.88 -7.80
C LEU A 18 -2.42 -31.48 -8.27
N SER A 19 -2.20 -32.78 -8.01
CA SER A 19 -0.94 -33.49 -8.30
C SER A 19 -0.46 -33.36 -9.75
N ASN A 20 -1.35 -33.07 -10.68
CA ASN A 20 -1.05 -32.89 -12.11
C ASN A 20 -1.01 -31.42 -12.54
N PHE A 21 -1.11 -30.46 -11.64
CA PHE A 21 -1.14 -29.06 -11.97
C PHE A 21 0.20 -28.37 -11.58
N THR A 22 0.98 -28.00 -12.58
CA THR A 22 2.22 -27.23 -12.39
C THR A 22 1.98 -25.76 -12.64
N PHE A 23 2.15 -24.93 -11.62
CA PHE A 23 2.08 -23.48 -11.76
C PHE A 23 3.45 -22.90 -12.17
N PRO A 24 3.50 -21.88 -13.05
CA PRO A 24 4.73 -21.15 -13.31
C PRO A 24 5.30 -20.56 -12.00
N GLY A 25 6.56 -20.90 -11.68
CA GLY A 25 7.17 -20.51 -10.40
C GLY A 25 6.77 -21.35 -9.19
N GLY A 26 6.09 -22.49 -9.42
CA GLY A 26 5.63 -23.40 -8.38
C GLY A 26 4.50 -22.82 -7.51
N THR A 27 4.10 -23.58 -6.50
CA THR A 27 3.02 -23.21 -5.57
C THR A 27 3.31 -21.89 -4.84
N ARG A 28 4.56 -21.65 -4.48
CA ARG A 28 5.02 -20.43 -3.84
C ARG A 28 4.87 -19.21 -4.75
N GLY A 29 5.29 -19.32 -6.00
CA GLY A 29 5.18 -18.23 -6.99
C GLY A 29 3.73 -17.86 -7.24
N PHE A 30 2.87 -18.84 -7.39
CA PHE A 30 1.44 -18.62 -7.63
C PHE A 30 0.73 -18.02 -6.41
N THR A 31 0.99 -18.54 -5.21
CA THR A 31 0.43 -17.98 -3.96
C THR A 31 0.91 -16.55 -3.74
N GLY A 32 2.21 -16.29 -3.96
CA GLY A 32 2.78 -14.95 -3.85
C GLY A 32 2.19 -13.98 -4.87
N PHE A 33 2.02 -14.39 -6.12
CA PHE A 33 1.37 -13.57 -7.15
C PHE A 33 -0.08 -13.23 -6.77
N THR A 34 -0.86 -14.22 -6.33
CA THR A 34 -2.25 -14.02 -5.90
C THR A 34 -2.34 -13.04 -4.72
N MET A 35 -1.43 -13.17 -3.74
CA MET A 35 -1.31 -12.25 -2.62
C MET A 35 -1.00 -10.82 -3.09
N LEU A 36 -0.07 -10.65 -4.03
CA LEU A 36 0.30 -9.32 -4.51
C LEU A 36 -0.84 -8.64 -5.29
N VAL A 37 -1.58 -9.40 -6.11
CA VAL A 37 -2.77 -8.88 -6.78
C VAL A 37 -3.84 -8.49 -5.77
N HIS A 38 -4.09 -9.34 -4.75
CA HIS A 38 -4.99 -8.98 -3.65
C HIS A 38 -4.54 -7.68 -2.96
N MET A 39 -3.26 -7.59 -2.58
CA MET A 39 -2.71 -6.41 -1.89
C MET A 39 -2.84 -5.14 -2.71
N PHE A 40 -2.62 -5.20 -4.02
CA PHE A 40 -2.80 -4.07 -4.92
C PHE A 40 -4.22 -3.47 -4.81
N PHE A 41 -5.26 -4.31 -4.87
CA PHE A 41 -6.64 -3.86 -4.74
C PHE A 41 -7.00 -3.47 -3.30
N ALA A 42 -6.47 -4.19 -2.30
CA ALA A 42 -6.72 -3.88 -0.90
C ALA A 42 -6.15 -2.52 -0.48
N GLU A 43 -4.97 -2.17 -0.95
CA GLU A 43 -4.34 -0.87 -0.68
C GLU A 43 -5.09 0.28 -1.35
N LEU A 44 -5.53 0.12 -2.61
CA LEU A 44 -6.43 1.08 -3.27
C LEU A 44 -7.71 1.26 -2.47
N PHE A 45 -8.30 0.15 -2.03
CA PHE A 45 -9.52 0.15 -1.24
C PHE A 45 -9.35 0.92 0.07
N VAL A 46 -8.30 0.65 0.84
CA VAL A 46 -7.98 1.36 2.09
C VAL A 46 -7.78 2.86 1.84
N GLY A 47 -6.97 3.20 0.84
CA GLY A 47 -6.65 4.59 0.51
C GLY A 47 -7.89 5.41 0.15
N PHE A 48 -8.73 4.91 -0.73
CA PHE A 48 -9.94 5.63 -1.13
C PHE A 48 -11.05 5.59 -0.07
N ALA A 49 -11.12 4.54 0.77
CA ALA A 49 -12.06 4.49 1.88
C ALA A 49 -11.77 5.59 2.93
N ILE A 50 -10.52 5.99 3.09
CA ILE A 50 -10.12 7.10 3.97
C ILE A 50 -10.21 8.44 3.24
N ALA A 51 -9.72 8.53 2.01
CA ALA A 51 -9.59 9.80 1.28
C ALA A 51 -10.95 10.37 0.84
N ALA A 52 -11.90 9.54 0.38
CA ALA A 52 -13.18 10.01 -0.13
C ALA A 52 -14.02 10.74 0.92
N PRO A 53 -14.24 10.21 2.14
CA PRO A 53 -15.03 10.93 3.14
C PRO A 53 -14.31 12.17 3.70
N VAL A 54 -12.97 12.17 3.75
CA VAL A 54 -12.20 13.38 4.10
C VAL A 54 -12.42 14.47 3.06
N LEU A 55 -12.37 14.11 1.78
CA LEU A 55 -12.62 15.05 0.69
C LEU A 55 -14.07 15.57 0.70
N GLN A 56 -15.05 14.70 0.96
CA GLN A 56 -16.44 15.09 1.10
C GLN A 56 -16.66 16.02 2.30
N ALA A 57 -16.08 15.70 3.46
CA ALA A 57 -16.15 16.55 4.65
C ALA A 57 -15.57 17.95 4.39
N TRP A 58 -14.45 18.00 3.67
CA TRP A 58 -13.85 19.27 3.27
C TRP A 58 -14.74 20.01 2.27
N GLY A 59 -15.26 19.33 1.25
CA GLY A 59 -16.23 19.90 0.30
C GLY A 59 -17.47 20.45 0.98
N ALA A 60 -17.99 19.76 2.00
CA ALA A 60 -19.14 20.22 2.79
C ALA A 60 -18.85 21.48 3.64
N ARG A 61 -17.57 21.66 4.06
CA ARG A 61 -17.16 22.87 4.80
C ARG A 61 -16.93 24.08 3.88
N THR A 62 -16.38 23.83 2.70
CA THR A 62 -15.98 24.89 1.75
C THR A 62 -17.04 25.18 0.69
N GLY A 63 -18.14 24.42 0.67
CA GLY A 63 -19.18 24.57 -0.35
C GLY A 63 -18.73 24.14 -1.76
N SER A 64 -17.68 23.29 -1.88
CA SER A 64 -17.08 22.91 -3.16
C SER A 64 -17.77 21.71 -3.81
N PRO A 65 -18.54 21.87 -4.90
CA PRO A 65 -19.17 20.74 -5.60
C PRO A 65 -18.16 19.83 -6.27
N ARG A 66 -16.96 20.34 -6.64
CA ARG A 66 -15.89 19.54 -7.25
C ARG A 66 -15.34 18.50 -6.27
N MET A 67 -15.21 18.84 -4.99
CA MET A 67 -14.76 17.90 -3.96
C MET A 67 -15.77 16.78 -3.75
N ASP A 68 -17.04 17.11 -3.72
CA ASP A 68 -18.13 16.14 -3.58
C ASP A 68 -18.19 15.18 -4.79
N ARG A 69 -18.09 15.71 -6.00
CA ARG A 69 -18.03 14.94 -7.25
C ARG A 69 -16.80 13.98 -7.26
N LEU A 70 -15.64 14.44 -6.82
CA LEU A 70 -14.43 13.61 -6.77
C LEU A 70 -14.56 12.51 -5.72
N ALA A 71 -15.06 12.85 -4.52
CA ALA A 71 -15.32 11.88 -3.46
C ALA A 71 -16.28 10.77 -3.94
N HIS A 72 -17.37 11.14 -4.63
CA HIS A 72 -18.30 10.16 -5.23
C HIS A 72 -17.62 9.26 -6.24
N SER A 73 -16.76 9.80 -7.11
CA SER A 73 -15.99 9.02 -8.08
C SER A 73 -15.07 8.01 -7.40
N MET A 74 -14.41 8.41 -6.30
CA MET A 74 -13.54 7.54 -5.51
C MET A 74 -14.33 6.40 -4.86
N VAL A 75 -15.51 6.67 -4.32
CA VAL A 75 -16.37 5.63 -3.71
C VAL A 75 -16.87 4.63 -4.74
N ARG A 76 -17.30 5.10 -5.91
CA ARG A 76 -17.70 4.21 -7.03
C ARG A 76 -16.56 3.28 -7.44
N PHE A 77 -15.36 3.83 -7.56
CA PHE A 77 -14.18 3.03 -7.86
C PHE A 77 -13.86 2.05 -6.73
N ASN A 78 -14.07 2.47 -5.47
CA ASN A 78 -13.80 1.65 -4.30
C ASN A 78 -14.68 0.40 -4.22
N VAL A 79 -15.95 0.50 -4.59
CA VAL A 79 -16.86 -0.67 -4.70
C VAL A 79 -16.33 -1.67 -5.72
N LEU A 80 -15.80 -1.20 -6.85
CA LEU A 80 -15.22 -2.06 -7.88
C LEU A 80 -13.91 -2.72 -7.40
N THR A 81 -13.02 -1.94 -6.79
CA THR A 81 -11.73 -2.45 -6.27
C THR A 81 -11.93 -3.47 -5.17
N PHE A 82 -12.93 -3.24 -4.30
CA PHE A 82 -13.29 -4.23 -3.28
C PHE A 82 -13.74 -5.55 -3.92
N SER A 83 -14.65 -5.51 -4.87
CA SER A 83 -15.17 -6.74 -5.50
C SER A 83 -14.07 -7.57 -6.14
N THR A 84 -13.16 -6.93 -6.86
CA THR A 84 -12.00 -7.60 -7.48
C THR A 84 -11.02 -8.09 -6.42
N GLY A 85 -10.66 -7.24 -5.46
CA GLY A 85 -9.73 -7.59 -4.39
C GLY A 85 -10.22 -8.73 -3.50
N ALA A 86 -11.53 -8.78 -3.21
CA ALA A 86 -12.14 -9.87 -2.43
C ALA A 86 -12.06 -11.22 -3.15
N THR A 87 -12.21 -11.25 -4.47
CA THR A 87 -12.05 -12.48 -5.26
C THR A 87 -10.64 -13.04 -5.10
N PHE A 88 -9.62 -12.19 -5.23
CA PHE A 88 -8.23 -12.62 -5.01
C PHE A 88 -7.92 -12.93 -3.54
N ALA A 89 -8.60 -12.29 -2.57
CA ALA A 89 -8.47 -12.65 -1.15
C ALA A 89 -8.95 -14.07 -0.87
N VAL A 90 -10.12 -14.43 -1.42
CA VAL A 90 -10.66 -15.79 -1.28
C VAL A 90 -9.74 -16.81 -1.93
N LEU A 91 -9.29 -16.54 -3.16
CA LEU A 91 -8.33 -17.40 -3.84
C LEU A 91 -7.04 -17.56 -3.03
N PHE A 92 -6.49 -16.48 -2.51
CA PHE A 92 -5.29 -16.51 -1.66
C PHE A 92 -5.50 -17.35 -0.40
N LEU A 93 -6.65 -17.19 0.27
CA LEU A 93 -6.97 -18.00 1.45
C LEU A 93 -7.06 -19.50 1.12
N VAL A 94 -7.70 -19.86 -0.01
CA VAL A 94 -7.77 -21.26 -0.49
C VAL A 94 -6.37 -21.81 -0.74
N LEU A 95 -5.48 -21.01 -1.35
CA LEU A 95 -4.09 -21.43 -1.60
C LEU A 95 -3.29 -21.59 -0.29
N LEU A 96 -3.51 -20.69 0.69
CA LEU A 96 -2.87 -20.83 2.01
C LEU A 96 -3.31 -22.13 2.71
N VAL A 97 -4.60 -22.39 2.73
CA VAL A 97 -5.14 -23.61 3.36
C VAL A 97 -4.69 -24.86 2.62
N GLY A 98 -4.62 -24.81 1.29
CA GLY A 98 -4.25 -25.96 0.47
C GLY A 98 -2.75 -26.27 0.43
N PHE A 99 -1.91 -25.25 0.37
CA PHE A 99 -0.46 -25.42 0.20
C PHE A 99 0.36 -25.16 1.47
N TYR A 100 -0.21 -24.45 2.45
CA TYR A 100 0.48 -24.07 3.69
C TYR A 100 -0.43 -24.31 4.92
N PRO A 101 -0.94 -25.56 5.09
CA PRO A 101 -1.94 -25.86 6.11
C PRO A 101 -1.42 -25.67 7.54
N GLN A 102 -0.18 -26.07 7.82
CA GLN A 102 0.38 -26.02 9.17
C GLN A 102 0.54 -24.57 9.66
N VAL A 103 1.24 -23.73 8.91
CA VAL A 103 1.41 -22.33 9.28
C VAL A 103 0.08 -21.58 9.29
N THR A 104 -0.83 -21.91 8.38
CA THR A 104 -2.16 -21.32 8.33
C THR A 104 -2.94 -21.64 9.60
N ALA A 105 -2.98 -22.92 10.00
CA ALA A 105 -3.62 -23.34 11.24
C ALA A 105 -2.99 -22.69 12.47
N ALA A 106 -1.65 -22.66 12.55
CA ALA A 106 -0.92 -22.07 13.65
C ALA A 106 -1.19 -20.55 13.79
N LEU A 107 -1.16 -19.80 12.69
CA LEU A 107 -1.47 -18.35 12.70
C LEU A 107 -2.94 -18.10 13.06
N PHE A 108 -3.89 -18.90 12.56
CA PHE A 108 -5.29 -18.76 12.89
C PHE A 108 -5.58 -19.07 14.37
N THR A 109 -4.95 -20.07 14.95
CA THR A 109 -5.12 -20.40 16.38
C THR A 109 -4.42 -19.39 17.28
N HIS A 110 -3.22 -18.93 16.91
CA HIS A 110 -2.49 -17.94 17.69
C HIS A 110 -3.19 -16.57 17.70
N PHE A 111 -3.65 -16.09 16.55
CA PHE A 111 -4.29 -14.79 16.41
C PHE A 111 -5.83 -14.83 16.36
N PHE A 112 -6.44 -15.92 16.82
CA PHE A 112 -7.88 -16.18 16.67
C PHE A 112 -8.77 -14.98 17.06
N TYR A 113 -8.60 -14.45 18.28
CA TYR A 113 -9.41 -13.31 18.76
C TYR A 113 -9.22 -12.04 17.94
N LEU A 114 -7.99 -11.78 17.49
CA LEU A 114 -7.69 -10.61 16.67
C LEU A 114 -8.22 -10.77 15.25
N ILE A 115 -8.20 -11.97 14.70
CA ILE A 115 -8.82 -12.29 13.40
C ILE A 115 -10.34 -12.08 13.49
N VAL A 116 -10.99 -12.52 14.58
CA VAL A 116 -12.43 -12.27 14.79
C VAL A 116 -12.74 -10.76 14.84
N ILE A 117 -11.93 -9.97 15.55
CA ILE A 117 -12.07 -8.51 15.59
C ILE A 117 -11.84 -7.89 14.20
N ALA A 118 -10.83 -8.36 13.47
CA ALA A 118 -10.57 -7.92 12.12
C ALA A 118 -11.74 -8.23 11.17
N MET A 119 -12.30 -9.43 11.23
CA MET A 119 -13.46 -9.82 10.44
C MET A 119 -14.70 -8.97 10.78
N ALA A 120 -14.95 -8.73 12.06
CA ALA A 120 -16.04 -7.85 12.49
C ALA A 120 -15.86 -6.43 11.96
N SER A 121 -14.63 -5.88 12.04
CA SER A 121 -14.32 -4.55 11.49
C SER A 121 -14.48 -4.50 9.96
N MET A 122 -14.11 -5.56 9.24
CA MET A 122 -14.34 -5.66 7.80
C MET A 122 -15.85 -5.66 7.46
N ILE A 123 -16.67 -6.43 8.17
CA ILE A 123 -18.11 -6.46 7.96
C ILE A 123 -18.72 -5.07 8.18
N LEU A 124 -18.32 -4.37 9.24
CA LEU A 124 -18.77 -3.00 9.53
C LEU A 124 -18.27 -2.00 8.47
N ALA A 125 -17.05 -2.16 7.99
CA ALA A 125 -16.51 -1.35 6.89
C ALA A 125 -17.30 -1.55 5.60
N LEU A 126 -17.66 -2.79 5.25
CA LEU A 126 -18.46 -3.10 4.07
C LEU A 126 -19.89 -2.56 4.18
N TRP A 127 -20.54 -2.76 5.32
CA TRP A 127 -21.83 -2.17 5.58
C TRP A 127 -21.79 -0.63 5.45
N GLY A 128 -20.74 -0.02 6.01
CA GLY A 128 -20.48 1.41 5.87
C GLY A 128 -20.28 1.82 4.41
N MET A 129 -19.47 1.09 3.64
CA MET A 129 -19.17 1.37 2.23
C MET A 129 -20.45 1.34 1.36
N TYR A 130 -21.22 0.25 1.46
CA TYR A 130 -22.44 0.14 0.68
C TYR A 130 -23.50 1.17 1.12
N SER A 131 -23.59 1.43 2.42
CA SER A 131 -24.48 2.48 2.92
C SER A 131 -24.05 3.86 2.43
N TYR A 132 -22.75 4.16 2.42
CA TYR A 132 -22.17 5.41 1.94
C TYR A 132 -22.38 5.57 0.43
N TYR A 133 -22.22 4.51 -0.35
CA TYR A 133 -22.41 4.51 -1.79
C TYR A 133 -23.87 4.65 -2.20
N TYR A 134 -24.76 3.75 -1.73
CA TYR A 134 -26.17 3.72 -2.17
C TYR A 134 -27.02 4.84 -1.62
N LYS A 135 -26.60 5.44 -0.49
CA LYS A 135 -27.32 6.58 0.08
C LYS A 135 -26.77 7.93 -0.37
N TRP A 136 -25.85 7.96 -1.32
CA TRP A 136 -25.17 9.17 -1.76
C TRP A 136 -26.17 10.27 -2.16
N ASP A 137 -27.07 10.00 -3.09
CA ASP A 137 -27.98 11.00 -3.63
C ASP A 137 -28.98 11.52 -2.57
N ARG A 138 -29.41 10.65 -1.66
CA ARG A 138 -30.35 11.02 -0.58
C ARG A 138 -29.69 11.83 0.53
N TYR A 139 -28.55 11.36 1.05
CA TYR A 139 -27.94 11.97 2.23
C TYR A 139 -26.99 13.11 1.90
N SER A 140 -26.41 13.15 0.70
CA SER A 140 -25.58 14.27 0.28
C SER A 140 -26.37 15.57 0.15
N ILE A 141 -27.67 15.48 -0.11
CA ILE A 141 -28.60 16.63 -0.17
C ILE A 141 -29.07 17.00 1.24
N LEU A 142 -29.51 16.02 2.05
CA LEU A 142 -30.11 16.26 3.36
C LEU A 142 -29.09 16.65 4.44
N SER A 143 -27.93 16.03 4.45
CA SER A 143 -26.87 16.32 5.41
C SER A 143 -25.51 15.74 4.97
N LYS A 144 -24.79 16.49 4.14
CA LYS A 144 -23.43 16.13 3.68
C LYS A 144 -22.48 15.81 4.83
N ARG A 145 -22.59 16.52 5.95
CA ARG A 145 -21.73 16.28 7.13
C ARG A 145 -21.99 14.91 7.76
N ARG A 146 -23.26 14.53 7.93
CA ARG A 146 -23.63 13.20 8.47
C ARG A 146 -23.22 12.09 7.52
N HIS A 147 -23.38 12.32 6.22
CA HIS A 147 -22.94 11.39 5.19
C HIS A 147 -21.41 11.21 5.19
N ALA A 148 -20.64 12.29 5.25
CA ALA A 148 -19.19 12.23 5.39
C ALA A 148 -18.76 11.52 6.69
N PHE A 149 -19.47 11.70 7.80
CA PHE A 149 -19.21 10.97 9.04
C PHE A 149 -19.41 9.45 8.89
N LEU A 150 -20.47 9.02 8.19
CA LEU A 150 -20.65 7.60 7.85
C LEU A 150 -19.47 7.05 7.03
N GLY A 151 -18.97 7.82 6.07
CA GLY A 151 -17.76 7.45 5.32
C GLY A 151 -16.52 7.40 6.20
N LEU A 152 -16.34 8.32 7.15
CA LEU A 152 -15.21 8.31 8.07
C LEU A 152 -15.24 7.09 9.01
N THR A 153 -16.43 6.67 9.47
CA THR A 153 -16.55 5.44 10.28
C THR A 153 -16.20 4.20 9.45
N MET A 154 -16.61 4.12 8.18
CA MET A 154 -16.16 3.09 7.24
C MET A 154 -14.63 3.08 7.13
N GLY A 155 -14.01 4.26 6.89
CA GLY A 155 -12.56 4.40 6.80
C GLY A 155 -11.83 3.96 8.07
N ALA A 156 -12.39 4.25 9.25
CA ALA A 156 -11.84 3.80 10.53
C ALA A 156 -11.87 2.27 10.68
N PHE A 157 -12.98 1.62 10.35
CA PHE A 157 -13.08 0.17 10.44
C PHE A 157 -12.15 -0.56 9.45
N ILE A 158 -12.01 -0.06 8.22
CA ILE A 158 -11.06 -0.66 7.28
C ILE A 158 -9.61 -0.43 7.73
N TRP A 159 -9.30 0.71 8.36
CA TRP A 159 -8.00 0.97 8.92
C TRP A 159 -7.70 0.01 10.11
N ILE A 160 -8.67 -0.24 11.01
CA ILE A 160 -8.53 -1.24 12.09
C ILE A 160 -8.22 -2.62 11.52
N TRP A 161 -8.96 -3.04 10.49
CA TRP A 161 -8.69 -4.30 9.79
C TRP A 161 -7.26 -4.35 9.24
N MET A 162 -6.82 -3.29 8.56
CA MET A 162 -5.46 -3.17 8.04
C MET A 162 -4.40 -3.26 9.15
N VAL A 163 -4.64 -2.61 10.29
CA VAL A 163 -3.70 -2.62 11.44
C VAL A 163 -3.51 -4.05 11.96
N ILE A 164 -4.58 -4.80 12.19
CA ILE A 164 -4.51 -6.17 12.70
C ILE A 164 -3.81 -7.08 11.68
N MET A 165 -4.21 -7.04 10.41
CA MET A 165 -3.59 -7.84 9.36
C MET A 165 -2.11 -7.50 9.16
N THR A 166 -1.74 -6.23 9.28
CA THR A 166 -0.34 -5.79 9.24
C THR A 166 0.46 -6.31 10.43
N GLY A 167 -0.15 -6.36 11.62
CA GLY A 167 0.50 -6.93 12.80
C GLY A 167 0.83 -8.42 12.62
N ILE A 168 -0.09 -9.20 12.08
CA ILE A 168 0.16 -10.63 11.75
C ILE A 168 1.26 -10.75 10.68
N ASP A 169 1.24 -9.93 9.66
CA ASP A 169 2.23 -9.92 8.59
C ASP A 169 3.64 -9.50 9.09
N THR A 170 3.73 -8.52 10.01
CA THR A 170 5.01 -8.15 10.65
C THR A 170 5.51 -9.22 11.62
N PHE A 171 4.61 -9.90 12.32
CA PHE A 171 4.93 -11.07 13.11
C PHE A 171 5.61 -12.17 12.27
N MET A 172 5.03 -12.49 11.10
CA MET A 172 5.65 -13.45 10.18
C MET A 172 7.05 -13.01 9.72
N THR A 173 7.34 -11.72 9.67
CA THR A 173 8.62 -11.18 9.21
C THR A 173 9.69 -11.17 10.31
N THR A 174 9.31 -11.02 11.58
CA THR A 174 10.21 -10.89 12.72
C THR A 174 10.18 -12.09 13.66
N GLY A 175 9.33 -13.09 13.42
CA GLY A 175 9.09 -14.20 14.34
C GLY A 175 8.44 -13.78 15.66
N GLY A 176 7.90 -12.56 15.72
CA GLY A 176 7.33 -11.97 16.94
C GLY A 176 8.34 -11.26 17.86
N GLY A 177 9.63 -11.35 17.55
CA GLY A 177 10.70 -10.77 18.35
C GLY A 177 11.04 -11.59 19.59
N PRO A 178 11.94 -11.09 20.46
CA PRO A 178 12.53 -11.87 21.57
C PRO A 178 11.54 -12.25 22.68
N ASN A 179 10.39 -11.59 22.75
CA ASN A 179 9.36 -11.83 23.77
C ASN A 179 8.12 -12.55 23.20
N ALA A 180 8.20 -13.08 21.98
CA ALA A 180 7.07 -13.76 21.37
C ALA A 180 6.79 -15.09 22.08
N THR A 181 5.53 -15.31 22.38
CA THR A 181 5.03 -16.61 22.83
C THR A 181 5.18 -17.64 21.70
N GLU A 182 5.55 -18.86 22.03
CA GLU A 182 5.62 -19.93 21.04
C GLU A 182 4.26 -20.11 20.35
N ILE A 183 4.30 -20.22 19.03
CA ILE A 183 3.14 -20.57 18.23
C ILE A 183 3.05 -22.09 18.29
N SER A 184 1.96 -22.61 18.85
CA SER A 184 1.67 -24.03 18.82
C SER A 184 0.46 -24.34 17.94
N GLU A 185 0.54 -25.41 17.16
CA GLU A 185 -0.63 -25.92 16.46
C GLU A 185 -1.67 -26.47 17.45
N GLY A 186 -2.93 -26.22 17.17
CA GLY A 186 -4.05 -26.90 17.80
C GLY A 186 -4.67 -26.25 19.02
N ASN A 187 -4.02 -25.27 19.67
CA ASN A 187 -4.58 -24.55 20.80
C ASN A 187 -4.76 -23.06 20.51
N VAL A 188 -5.95 -22.54 20.81
CA VAL A 188 -6.20 -21.10 20.71
C VAL A 188 -5.41 -20.37 21.80
N SER A 189 -4.49 -19.52 21.39
CA SER A 189 -3.71 -18.68 22.32
C SER A 189 -4.62 -17.71 23.09
N SER A 190 -4.19 -17.29 24.28
CA SER A 190 -4.90 -16.24 25.00
C SER A 190 -4.91 -14.92 24.20
N PHE A 191 -5.89 -14.07 24.49
CA PHE A 191 -5.95 -12.73 23.87
C PHE A 191 -4.67 -11.93 24.14
N GLY A 192 -4.10 -12.02 25.34
CA GLY A 192 -2.84 -11.35 25.69
C GLY A 192 -1.65 -11.87 24.88
N ALA A 193 -1.56 -13.17 24.64
CA ALA A 193 -0.50 -13.75 23.81
C ALA A 193 -0.63 -13.31 22.34
N ALA A 194 -1.84 -13.32 21.78
CA ALA A 194 -2.10 -12.82 20.44
C ALA A 194 -1.75 -11.34 20.31
N LEU A 195 -2.10 -10.53 21.29
CA LEU A 195 -1.79 -9.10 21.31
C LEU A 195 -0.28 -8.85 21.41
N SER A 196 0.43 -9.59 22.25
CA SER A 196 1.88 -9.53 22.36
C SER A 196 2.57 -9.87 21.03
N GLY A 197 2.08 -10.85 20.29
CA GLY A 197 2.59 -11.18 18.96
C GLY A 197 2.40 -10.07 17.93
N ILE A 198 1.28 -9.34 17.99
CA ILE A 198 1.05 -8.17 17.12
C ILE A 198 2.02 -7.03 17.42
N PHE A 199 2.29 -6.74 18.70
CA PHE A 199 3.24 -5.68 19.09
C PHE A 199 4.71 -6.13 18.96
N ASN A 200 5.04 -6.74 17.82
CA ASN A 200 6.39 -7.12 17.47
C ASN A 200 7.26 -5.89 17.10
N PRO A 201 8.60 -6.03 17.02
CA PRO A 201 9.52 -4.91 16.82
C PRO A 201 9.27 -4.05 15.58
N MET A 202 8.63 -4.60 14.54
CA MET A 202 8.39 -3.89 13.27
C MET A 202 6.97 -3.30 13.17
N PHE A 203 6.10 -3.57 14.15
CA PHE A 203 4.66 -3.29 14.03
C PHE A 203 4.35 -1.80 13.84
N VAL A 204 4.84 -0.94 14.75
CA VAL A 204 4.51 0.50 14.73
C VAL A 204 5.02 1.17 13.47
N GLU A 205 6.27 0.91 13.11
CA GLU A 205 6.92 1.47 11.92
C GLU A 205 6.20 1.06 10.65
N MET A 206 5.75 -0.20 10.59
CA MET A 206 5.01 -0.70 9.43
C MET A 206 3.60 -0.12 9.36
N ILE A 207 2.89 0.06 10.48
CA ILE A 207 1.57 0.71 10.49
C ILE A 207 1.67 2.14 9.98
N VAL A 208 2.65 2.91 10.48
CA VAL A 208 2.89 4.28 10.01
C VAL A 208 3.19 4.29 8.51
N HIS A 209 4.15 3.44 8.08
CA HIS A 209 4.53 3.35 6.67
C HIS A 209 3.36 2.98 5.77
N ARG A 210 2.61 1.92 6.10
CA ARG A 210 1.45 1.47 5.30
C ARG A 210 0.32 2.47 5.29
N THR A 211 0.04 3.15 6.40
CA THR A 211 -1.01 4.17 6.44
C THR A 211 -0.72 5.28 5.43
N PHE A 212 0.50 5.81 5.41
CA PHE A 212 0.88 6.86 4.48
C PHE A 212 1.10 6.33 3.04
N ALA A 213 1.60 5.11 2.87
CA ALA A 213 1.71 4.48 1.55
C ALA A 213 0.33 4.30 0.90
N ASN A 214 -0.66 3.82 1.66
CA ASN A 214 -2.04 3.64 1.21
C ASN A 214 -2.76 4.98 0.93
N LEU A 215 -2.21 6.10 1.32
CA LEU A 215 -2.69 7.43 0.92
C LEU A 215 -1.88 8.01 -0.24
N SER A 216 -0.60 7.66 -0.37
CA SER A 216 0.29 8.19 -1.40
C SER A 216 0.06 7.57 -2.77
N TRP A 217 0.24 6.25 -2.91
CA TRP A 217 0.16 5.62 -4.21
C TRP A 217 -1.26 5.62 -4.82
N PRO A 218 -2.37 5.41 -4.07
CA PRO A 218 -3.70 5.61 -4.60
C PRO A 218 -3.97 7.04 -5.05
N ALA A 219 -3.34 8.05 -4.43
CA ALA A 219 -3.45 9.43 -4.89
C ALA A 219 -2.72 9.65 -6.23
N PHE A 220 -1.58 9.02 -6.47
CA PHE A 220 -0.94 9.02 -7.79
C PHE A 220 -1.77 8.24 -8.82
N ALA A 221 -2.38 7.13 -8.44
CA ALA A 221 -3.33 6.41 -9.28
C ALA A 221 -4.55 7.28 -9.64
N LEU A 222 -5.07 8.06 -8.68
CA LEU A 222 -6.11 9.04 -8.92
C LEU A 222 -5.66 10.13 -9.92
N ALA A 223 -4.43 10.65 -9.78
CA ALA A 223 -3.89 11.64 -10.70
C ALA A 223 -3.78 11.07 -12.12
N ALA A 224 -3.30 9.84 -12.26
CA ALA A 224 -3.20 9.14 -13.54
C ALA A 224 -4.59 8.86 -14.16
N TRP A 225 -5.53 8.38 -13.36
CA TRP A 225 -6.92 8.18 -13.78
C TRP A 225 -7.56 9.49 -14.25
N ALA A 226 -7.40 10.58 -13.51
CA ALA A 226 -7.94 11.87 -13.89
C ALA A 226 -7.29 12.42 -15.18
N ALA A 227 -5.97 12.21 -15.36
CA ALA A 227 -5.28 12.55 -16.61
C ALA A 227 -5.81 11.75 -17.80
N PHE A 228 -6.12 10.47 -17.62
CA PHE A 228 -6.75 9.62 -18.63
C PHE A 228 -8.19 10.08 -18.94
N MET A 229 -8.99 10.36 -17.90
CA MET A 229 -10.38 10.82 -18.07
C MET A 229 -10.46 12.19 -18.72
N TYR A 230 -9.46 13.07 -18.52
CA TYR A 230 -9.36 14.32 -19.25
C TYR A 230 -9.32 14.12 -20.78
N ILE A 231 -8.59 13.08 -21.25
CA ILE A 231 -8.50 12.79 -22.70
C ILE A 231 -9.87 12.38 -23.24
N ARG A 232 -10.70 11.74 -22.44
CA ARG A 232 -12.05 11.27 -22.83
C ARG A 232 -13.15 12.29 -22.57
N ALA A 233 -12.85 13.38 -21.87
CA ALA A 233 -13.82 14.41 -21.54
C ALA A 233 -14.27 15.17 -22.80
N LYS A 234 -15.59 15.31 -22.95
CA LYS A 234 -16.22 15.96 -24.11
C LYS A 234 -16.56 17.43 -23.85
N THR A 235 -16.85 17.79 -22.59
CA THR A 235 -17.24 19.14 -22.19
C THR A 235 -16.07 19.88 -21.56
N GLU A 236 -16.04 21.19 -21.69
CA GLU A 236 -15.01 22.02 -21.02
C GLU A 236 -15.12 21.96 -19.50
N GLU A 237 -16.32 21.77 -18.95
CA GLU A 237 -16.53 21.59 -17.53
C GLU A 237 -15.87 20.30 -17.03
N ASP A 238 -16.06 19.17 -17.74
CA ASP A 238 -15.41 17.90 -17.42
C ASP A 238 -13.89 17.99 -17.54
N LYS A 239 -13.39 18.65 -18.59
CA LYS A 239 -11.95 18.90 -18.74
C LYS A 239 -11.39 19.68 -17.57
N ALA A 240 -12.05 20.76 -17.17
CA ALA A 240 -11.65 21.57 -16.01
C ALA A 240 -11.72 20.79 -14.70
N PHE A 241 -12.73 19.92 -14.54
CA PHE A 241 -12.85 19.03 -13.39
C PHE A 241 -11.72 17.99 -13.31
N TYR A 242 -11.46 17.28 -14.40
CA TYR A 242 -10.40 16.25 -14.40
C TYR A 242 -9.01 16.86 -14.30
N ASP A 243 -8.75 18.03 -14.91
CA ASP A 243 -7.50 18.74 -14.71
C ASP A 243 -7.30 19.19 -13.26
N TRP A 244 -8.35 19.67 -12.59
CA TRP A 244 -8.32 19.95 -11.16
C TRP A 244 -8.08 18.68 -10.33
N ALA A 245 -8.75 17.56 -10.66
CA ALA A 245 -8.58 16.28 -9.98
C ALA A 245 -7.15 15.74 -10.11
N THR A 246 -6.46 15.94 -11.26
CA THR A 246 -5.04 15.60 -11.39
C THR A 246 -4.19 16.33 -10.37
N SER A 247 -4.46 17.60 -10.15
CA SER A 247 -3.73 18.43 -9.19
C SER A 247 -4.01 18.04 -7.74
N VAL A 248 -5.21 17.53 -7.43
CA VAL A 248 -5.53 16.96 -6.11
C VAL A 248 -4.73 15.68 -5.89
N GLY A 249 -4.77 14.74 -6.83
CA GLY A 249 -4.01 13.49 -6.74
C GLY A 249 -2.50 13.72 -6.64
N LEU A 250 -1.92 14.60 -7.45
CA LEU A 250 -0.50 14.95 -7.35
C LEU A 250 -0.16 15.56 -5.98
N THR A 251 -1.00 16.46 -5.46
CA THR A 251 -0.79 17.07 -4.15
C THR A 251 -0.78 16.04 -3.03
N TRP A 252 -1.78 15.19 -2.98
CA TRP A 252 -1.87 14.18 -1.92
C TRP A 252 -0.80 13.11 -2.09
N GLY A 253 -0.58 12.62 -3.31
CA GLY A 253 0.45 11.64 -3.60
C GLY A 253 1.84 12.11 -3.17
N THR A 254 2.23 13.33 -3.59
CA THR A 254 3.53 13.91 -3.22
C THR A 254 3.63 14.21 -1.73
N GLY A 255 2.56 14.78 -1.13
CA GLY A 255 2.55 15.10 0.31
C GLY A 255 2.80 13.87 1.19
N PHE A 256 2.14 12.75 0.92
CA PHE A 256 2.35 11.50 1.65
C PHE A 256 3.64 10.76 1.24
N LEU A 257 4.10 10.93 -0.01
CA LEU A 257 5.39 10.39 -0.47
C LEU A 257 6.56 10.95 0.35
N LEU A 258 6.52 12.21 0.78
CA LEU A 258 7.58 12.82 1.58
C LEU A 258 7.86 12.09 2.90
N ILE A 259 6.88 11.35 3.42
CA ILE A 259 6.99 10.59 4.68
C ILE A 259 7.61 9.20 4.45
N GLN A 260 7.46 8.64 3.23
CA GLN A 260 7.79 7.24 2.94
C GLN A 260 9.27 6.88 3.14
N PRO A 261 10.28 7.67 2.71
CA PRO A 261 11.68 7.32 2.95
C PRO A 261 12.04 7.28 4.43
N ILE A 262 11.46 8.17 5.24
CA ILE A 262 11.71 8.20 6.69
C ILE A 262 11.12 6.96 7.35
N SER A 263 9.86 6.66 7.11
CA SER A 263 9.19 5.48 7.68
C SER A 263 9.78 4.17 7.15
N GLY A 264 10.20 4.12 5.88
CA GLY A 264 10.90 2.97 5.32
C GLY A 264 12.27 2.72 5.95
N PHE A 265 13.02 3.78 6.28
CA PHE A 265 14.26 3.66 7.04
C PHE A 265 14.03 3.12 8.45
N LEU A 266 12.99 3.59 9.14
CA LEU A 266 12.62 3.09 10.47
C LEU A 266 12.26 1.59 10.44
N ILE A 267 11.57 1.11 9.40
CA ILE A 267 11.30 -0.32 9.21
C ILE A 267 12.62 -1.11 9.07
N ALA A 268 13.52 -0.65 8.20
CA ALA A 268 14.81 -1.31 8.01
C ALA A 268 15.62 -1.35 9.31
N TYR A 269 15.59 -0.29 10.10
CA TYR A 269 16.20 -0.22 11.42
C TYR A 269 15.55 -1.19 12.42
N ALA A 270 14.22 -1.26 12.45
CA ALA A 270 13.46 -2.18 13.31
C ALA A 270 13.79 -3.65 13.00
N ILE A 271 13.91 -4.03 11.71
CA ILE A 271 14.33 -5.36 11.31
C ILE A 271 15.78 -5.64 11.79
N LYS A 272 16.67 -4.67 11.65
CA LYS A 272 18.08 -4.83 12.06
C LYS A 272 18.24 -5.05 13.56
N THR A 273 17.43 -4.41 14.38
CA THR A 273 17.57 -4.39 15.85
C THR A 273 16.63 -5.33 16.57
N GLY A 274 15.49 -5.64 15.99
CA GLY A 274 14.38 -6.32 16.66
C GLY A 274 14.13 -7.77 16.23
N GLY A 275 14.90 -8.29 15.27
CA GLY A 275 14.69 -9.59 14.66
C GLY A 275 14.22 -9.46 13.20
N GLY A 276 14.59 -10.42 12.42
CA GLY A 276 14.43 -10.43 10.97
C GLY A 276 15.76 -10.44 10.25
N ASP A 277 15.80 -10.90 9.00
CA ASP A 277 17.04 -10.98 8.24
C ASP A 277 17.30 -9.65 7.50
N TYR A 278 17.95 -8.73 8.21
CA TYR A 278 18.35 -7.44 7.63
C TYR A 278 19.31 -7.61 6.47
N SER A 279 20.26 -8.57 6.55
CA SER A 279 21.25 -8.80 5.50
C SER A 279 20.58 -9.24 4.19
N ARG A 280 19.53 -10.05 4.28
CA ARG A 280 18.71 -10.43 3.13
C ARG A 280 17.84 -9.28 2.62
N LEU A 281 17.31 -8.45 3.52
CA LEU A 281 16.49 -7.29 3.09
C LEU A 281 17.33 -6.31 2.26
N VAL A 282 18.56 -6.02 2.68
CA VAL A 282 19.44 -5.03 2.02
C VAL A 282 20.44 -5.67 1.04
N GLY A 283 20.54 -7.00 1.00
CA GLY A 283 21.45 -7.72 0.11
C GLY A 283 22.91 -7.68 0.54
N GLU A 284 23.20 -7.55 1.83
CA GLU A 284 24.56 -7.70 2.35
C GLU A 284 25.03 -9.15 2.18
N GLY A 285 26.21 -9.37 1.60
CA GLY A 285 26.81 -10.70 1.46
C GLY A 285 26.75 -11.33 0.07
N GLY A 286 26.40 -10.57 -0.95
CA GLY A 286 26.49 -11.03 -2.35
C GLY A 286 25.15 -11.11 -3.07
N SER A 287 25.18 -11.54 -4.31
CA SER A 287 24.14 -11.57 -5.31
C SER A 287 22.85 -12.33 -4.93
N THR A 288 22.16 -11.90 -3.90
CA THR A 288 20.82 -12.41 -3.62
C THR A 288 19.79 -11.69 -4.52
N PRO A 289 18.73 -12.35 -4.98
CA PRO A 289 17.64 -11.70 -5.72
C PRO A 289 17.10 -10.46 -4.99
N THR A 290 17.19 -10.42 -3.66
CA THR A 290 16.69 -9.33 -2.81
C THR A 290 17.51 -8.05 -2.97
N SER A 291 18.84 -8.12 -3.19
CA SER A 291 19.65 -6.91 -3.41
C SER A 291 19.24 -6.17 -4.68
N ASN A 292 18.98 -6.90 -5.75
CA ASN A 292 18.50 -6.32 -7.01
C ASN A 292 17.11 -5.70 -6.81
N LEU A 293 16.22 -6.35 -6.08
CA LEU A 293 14.89 -5.82 -5.78
C LEU A 293 14.96 -4.54 -4.95
N LEU A 294 15.88 -4.44 -3.99
CA LEU A 294 16.11 -3.22 -3.21
C LEU A 294 16.52 -2.05 -4.12
N TYR A 295 17.52 -2.25 -4.99
CA TYR A 295 17.97 -1.18 -5.89
C TYR A 295 16.90 -0.79 -6.92
N ILE A 296 16.13 -1.75 -7.44
CA ILE A 296 14.97 -1.48 -8.30
C ILE A 296 13.95 -0.65 -7.53
N ASN A 297 13.67 -1.01 -6.27
CA ASN A 297 12.74 -0.24 -5.44
C ASN A 297 13.23 1.19 -5.19
N LEU A 298 14.50 1.37 -4.86
CA LEU A 298 15.10 2.68 -4.68
C LEU A 298 15.04 3.51 -5.96
N ALA A 299 15.31 2.91 -7.13
CA ALA A 299 15.17 3.58 -8.42
C ALA A 299 13.74 4.02 -8.70
N MET A 300 12.74 3.19 -8.38
CA MET A 300 11.32 3.56 -8.52
C MET A 300 10.95 4.67 -7.54
N VAL A 301 11.41 4.63 -6.29
CA VAL A 301 11.18 5.71 -5.30
C VAL A 301 11.81 7.00 -5.78
N VAL A 302 13.07 6.99 -6.23
CA VAL A 302 13.72 8.17 -6.83
C VAL A 302 12.92 8.65 -8.04
N GLY A 303 12.45 7.76 -8.89
CA GLY A 303 11.58 8.06 -10.02
C GLY A 303 10.29 8.79 -9.60
N LEU A 304 9.65 8.34 -8.51
CA LEU A 304 8.46 9.01 -7.96
C LEU A 304 8.79 10.45 -7.52
N PHE A 305 9.91 10.67 -6.84
CA PHE A 305 10.33 12.01 -6.44
C PHE A 305 10.65 12.90 -7.64
N VAL A 306 11.43 12.41 -8.59
CA VAL A 306 11.81 13.14 -9.81
C VAL A 306 10.57 13.48 -10.64
N LEU A 307 9.72 12.52 -10.92
CA LEU A 307 8.50 12.75 -11.70
C LEU A 307 7.49 13.64 -10.98
N SER A 308 7.40 13.57 -9.64
CA SER A 308 6.58 14.52 -8.86
C SER A 308 7.07 15.95 -9.02
N ASN A 309 8.39 16.17 -8.95
CA ASN A 309 8.99 17.50 -9.18
C ASN A 309 8.75 17.98 -10.62
N ILE A 310 8.91 17.11 -11.62
CA ILE A 310 8.60 17.42 -13.03
C ILE A 310 7.11 17.76 -13.20
N ALA A 311 6.20 16.98 -12.59
CA ALA A 311 4.76 17.23 -12.64
C ALA A 311 4.40 18.57 -11.99
N MET A 312 4.99 18.90 -10.84
CA MET A 312 4.79 20.19 -10.18
C MET A 312 5.30 21.34 -11.05
N TYR A 313 6.49 21.22 -11.65
CA TYR A 313 7.08 22.21 -12.55
C TYR A 313 6.23 22.45 -13.81
N ILE A 314 5.79 21.39 -14.47
CA ILE A 314 4.91 21.51 -15.65
C ILE A 314 3.53 22.03 -15.21
N GLY A 315 3.04 21.52 -14.07
CA GLY A 315 1.78 21.92 -13.47
C GLY A 315 1.66 23.42 -13.20
N GLU A 316 2.78 24.06 -12.87
CA GLU A 316 2.89 25.51 -12.67
C GLU A 316 2.59 26.34 -13.94
N GLY A 317 2.62 25.71 -15.10
CA GLY A 317 2.16 26.33 -16.35
C GLY A 317 0.71 26.81 -16.34
N ARG A 318 -0.11 26.33 -15.39
CA ARG A 318 -1.49 26.80 -15.15
C ARG A 318 -1.58 28.08 -14.34
N HIS A 319 -0.50 28.48 -13.68
CA HIS A 319 -0.45 29.73 -12.92
C HIS A 319 -0.33 30.90 -13.91
N PRO A 320 -1.16 31.95 -13.79
CA PRO A 320 -1.14 33.08 -14.72
C PRO A 320 0.25 33.71 -14.88
N ASP A 321 0.92 33.91 -13.75
CA ASP A 321 2.19 34.65 -13.70
C ASP A 321 3.41 33.72 -13.69
N ARG A 322 3.22 32.42 -13.60
CA ARG A 322 4.27 31.39 -13.48
C ARG A 322 5.31 31.68 -12.39
N ALA A 323 4.92 32.41 -11.34
CA ALA A 323 5.82 32.96 -10.33
C ALA A 323 6.59 31.89 -9.53
N SER A 324 5.98 30.72 -9.31
CA SER A 324 6.60 29.62 -8.54
C SER A 324 7.49 28.72 -9.38
N ARG A 325 7.59 28.93 -10.70
CA ARG A 325 8.27 28.00 -11.61
C ARG A 325 9.77 27.87 -11.34
N ARG A 326 10.46 29.01 -11.13
CA ARG A 326 11.91 29.02 -10.87
C ARG A 326 12.28 28.30 -9.56
N PRO A 327 11.64 28.61 -8.41
CA PRO A 327 11.89 27.85 -7.18
C PRO A 327 11.63 26.35 -7.30
N ILE A 328 10.52 25.93 -7.95
CA ILE A 328 10.23 24.51 -8.17
C ILE A 328 11.31 23.86 -9.04
N GLN A 329 11.78 24.54 -10.09
CA GLN A 329 12.88 24.05 -10.92
C GLN A 329 14.17 23.89 -10.13
N PHE A 330 14.55 24.86 -9.32
CA PHE A 330 15.74 24.83 -8.48
C PHE A 330 15.72 23.65 -7.50
N PHE A 331 14.66 23.54 -6.71
CA PHE A 331 14.50 22.44 -5.77
C PHE A 331 14.39 21.08 -6.48
N GLY A 332 13.65 21.02 -7.59
CA GLY A 332 13.51 19.80 -8.37
C GLY A 332 14.83 19.29 -8.95
N LEU A 333 15.71 20.20 -9.39
CA LEU A 333 17.05 19.84 -9.86
C LEU A 333 17.91 19.28 -8.73
N ILE A 334 17.91 19.91 -7.56
CA ILE A 334 18.62 19.39 -6.38
C ILE A 334 18.09 17.99 -6.02
N ALA A 335 16.75 17.82 -5.99
CA ALA A 335 16.14 16.54 -5.70
C ALA A 335 16.55 15.46 -6.72
N ALA A 336 16.57 15.79 -8.01
CA ALA A 336 16.94 14.87 -9.07
C ALA A 336 18.41 14.43 -8.96
N VAL A 337 19.35 15.38 -8.77
CA VAL A 337 20.78 15.08 -8.63
C VAL A 337 21.03 14.21 -7.39
N ALA A 338 20.46 14.57 -6.25
CA ALA A 338 20.59 13.82 -5.01
C ALA A 338 19.99 12.41 -5.13
N GLY A 339 18.81 12.30 -5.76
CA GLY A 339 18.16 11.00 -6.01
C GLY A 339 19.00 10.09 -6.93
N LEU A 340 19.46 10.62 -8.07
CA LEU A 340 20.31 9.87 -8.99
C LEU A 340 21.62 9.41 -8.34
N TYR A 341 22.23 10.24 -7.50
CA TYR A 341 23.39 9.85 -6.73
C TYR A 341 23.09 8.65 -5.80
N SER A 342 21.93 8.64 -5.14
CA SER A 342 21.56 7.57 -4.20
C SER A 342 21.39 6.18 -4.84
N ILE A 343 21.13 6.14 -6.16
CA ILE A 343 20.97 4.91 -6.95
C ILE A 343 22.15 4.63 -7.88
N SER A 344 23.23 5.38 -7.80
CA SER A 344 24.40 5.23 -8.66
C SER A 344 25.07 3.84 -8.62
N PRO A 345 24.91 2.97 -7.60
CA PRO A 345 25.35 1.58 -7.67
C PRO A 345 24.77 0.78 -8.84
N LEU A 346 23.57 1.12 -9.33
CA LEU A 346 23.01 0.53 -10.56
C LEU A 346 23.87 0.80 -11.80
N ALA A 347 24.67 1.87 -11.78
CA ALA A 347 25.63 2.23 -12.81
C ALA A 347 27.09 1.82 -12.45
N GLY A 348 27.27 0.95 -11.45
CA GLY A 348 28.58 0.51 -10.99
C GLY A 348 29.37 1.55 -10.18
N ILE A 349 28.77 2.68 -9.79
CA ILE A 349 29.42 3.71 -8.99
C ILE A 349 29.13 3.43 -7.51
N PRO A 350 30.13 3.14 -6.66
CA PRO A 350 29.90 2.82 -5.26
C PRO A 350 29.36 4.03 -4.50
N VAL A 351 28.31 3.79 -3.71
CA VAL A 351 27.73 4.80 -2.79
C VAL A 351 27.83 4.25 -1.39
N TYR A 352 28.58 4.93 -0.58
CA TYR A 352 28.71 4.59 0.83
C TYR A 352 27.51 5.14 1.63
N TRP A 353 27.66 5.29 2.94
CA TRP A 353 26.67 5.89 3.83
C TRP A 353 26.16 7.29 3.39
N ILE A 354 26.91 8.01 2.56
CA ILE A 354 26.54 9.33 1.98
C ILE A 354 25.22 9.24 1.19
N ARG A 355 24.82 8.06 0.68
CA ARG A 355 23.51 7.87 0.03
C ARG A 355 22.33 8.28 0.90
N TYR A 356 22.41 8.07 2.21
CA TYR A 356 21.33 8.43 3.14
C TYR A 356 21.18 9.95 3.27
N ILE A 357 22.32 10.67 3.24
CA ILE A 357 22.31 12.15 3.18
C ILE A 357 21.74 12.60 1.85
N ALA A 358 22.10 11.98 0.73
CA ALA A 358 21.56 12.31 -0.58
C ALA A 358 20.04 12.06 -0.63
N MET A 359 19.54 10.97 -0.09
CA MET A 359 18.10 10.72 0.04
C MET A 359 17.40 11.77 0.90
N LEU A 360 17.99 12.18 2.02
CA LEU A 360 17.45 13.24 2.84
C LEU A 360 17.39 14.58 2.08
N ILE A 361 18.45 14.92 1.34
CA ILE A 361 18.47 16.12 0.49
C ILE A 361 17.37 16.05 -0.58
N MET A 362 17.17 14.90 -1.23
CA MET A 362 16.10 14.68 -2.20
C MET A 362 14.73 14.96 -1.58
N VAL A 363 14.47 14.43 -0.39
CA VAL A 363 13.19 14.63 0.33
C VAL A 363 12.99 16.11 0.68
N LEU A 364 13.99 16.75 1.30
CA LEU A 364 13.90 18.14 1.73
C LEU A 364 13.76 19.10 0.53
N ALA A 365 14.50 18.87 -0.55
CA ALA A 365 14.36 19.65 -1.77
C ALA A 365 12.97 19.48 -2.39
N THR A 366 12.46 18.23 -2.47
CA THR A 366 11.09 18.01 -2.94
C THR A 366 10.05 18.68 -2.04
N ALA A 367 10.26 18.67 -0.72
CA ALA A 367 9.38 19.40 0.21
C ALA A 367 9.37 20.92 -0.08
N GLY A 368 10.53 21.52 -0.38
CA GLY A 368 10.63 22.92 -0.80
C GLY A 368 9.87 23.22 -2.10
N ALA A 369 10.02 22.35 -3.10
CA ALA A 369 9.25 22.43 -4.34
C ALA A 369 7.75 22.29 -4.08
N PHE A 370 7.36 21.35 -3.23
CA PHE A 370 5.97 21.06 -2.89
C PHE A 370 5.28 22.22 -2.17
N VAL A 371 5.92 22.82 -1.17
CA VAL A 371 5.39 24.01 -0.48
C VAL A 371 5.19 25.17 -1.46
N THR A 372 6.14 25.37 -2.39
CA THR A 372 6.03 26.40 -3.43
C THR A 372 4.86 26.10 -4.37
N TYR A 373 4.72 24.84 -4.82
CA TYR A 373 3.61 24.41 -5.66
C TYR A 373 2.25 24.59 -4.98
N LEU A 374 2.14 24.27 -3.69
CA LEU A 374 0.89 24.44 -2.94
C LEU A 374 0.41 25.90 -2.91
N ARG A 375 1.34 26.84 -2.75
CA ARG A 375 1.04 28.29 -2.78
C ARG A 375 0.57 28.74 -4.17
N GLY A 376 1.22 28.27 -5.23
CA GLY A 376 0.85 28.56 -6.62
C GLY A 376 -0.50 27.98 -7.01
N ARG A 377 -0.78 26.76 -6.56
CA ARG A 377 -2.00 26.01 -6.89
C ARG A 377 -3.31 26.76 -6.58
N LEU A 378 -3.33 27.60 -5.59
CA LEU A 378 -4.52 28.40 -5.21
C LEU A 378 -4.97 29.35 -6.33
N ARG A 379 -4.07 29.69 -7.27
CA ARG A 379 -4.31 30.60 -8.41
C ARG A 379 -4.36 29.88 -9.76
N PHE A 380 -4.30 28.55 -9.81
CA PHE A 380 -4.30 27.79 -11.06
C PHE A 380 -5.61 27.94 -11.83
N ARG A 381 -5.48 28.11 -13.15
CA ARG A 381 -6.58 28.00 -14.10
C ARG A 381 -6.61 26.59 -14.67
N TYR A 382 -7.71 25.89 -14.45
CA TYR A 382 -7.88 24.51 -14.89
C TYR A 382 -8.64 24.41 -16.21
N GLY A 383 -8.37 23.36 -16.98
CA GLY A 383 -9.05 23.03 -18.24
C GLY A 383 -8.13 22.74 -19.42
N SER A 384 -6.84 23.04 -19.32
CA SER A 384 -5.88 22.88 -20.42
C SER A 384 -4.52 22.33 -19.97
N PRO A 385 -4.45 21.11 -19.38
CA PRO A 385 -3.17 20.50 -19.03
C PRO A 385 -2.43 20.11 -20.29
N GLY A 386 -1.15 20.46 -20.39
CA GLY A 386 -0.29 20.06 -21.50
C GLY A 386 -0.13 18.55 -21.62
N VAL A 387 0.21 18.04 -22.81
CA VAL A 387 0.42 16.60 -23.05
C VAL A 387 1.50 16.04 -22.12
N GLY A 388 2.64 16.73 -22.01
CA GLY A 388 3.75 16.29 -21.14
C GLY A 388 3.33 16.12 -19.67
N TYR A 389 2.48 17.01 -19.13
CA TYR A 389 1.96 16.87 -17.78
C TYR A 389 1.15 15.58 -17.61
N ARG A 390 0.26 15.27 -18.55
CA ARG A 390 -0.57 14.06 -18.52
C ARG A 390 0.27 12.78 -18.60
N VAL A 391 1.28 12.77 -19.48
CA VAL A 391 2.20 11.63 -19.60
C VAL A 391 2.98 11.40 -18.31
N VAL A 392 3.48 12.46 -17.67
CA VAL A 392 4.19 12.33 -16.38
C VAL A 392 3.26 11.80 -15.28
N LEU A 393 2.00 12.22 -15.24
CA LEU A 393 1.04 11.69 -14.24
C LEU A 393 0.70 10.22 -14.49
N LEU A 394 0.56 9.79 -15.75
CA LEU A 394 0.37 8.38 -16.07
C LEU A 394 1.58 7.55 -15.64
N ALA A 395 2.79 8.03 -15.91
CA ALA A 395 4.03 7.38 -15.46
C ALA A 395 4.11 7.31 -13.93
N LEU A 396 3.74 8.39 -13.21
CA LEU A 396 3.67 8.39 -11.74
C LEU A 396 2.73 7.30 -11.21
N GLY A 397 1.53 7.17 -11.78
CA GLY A 397 0.58 6.13 -11.37
C GLY A 397 1.13 4.72 -11.57
N VAL A 398 1.76 4.46 -12.72
CA VAL A 398 2.36 3.16 -13.04
C VAL A 398 3.54 2.85 -12.10
N ILE A 399 4.46 3.79 -11.91
CA ILE A 399 5.63 3.58 -11.04
C ILE A 399 5.20 3.43 -9.58
N ALA A 400 4.20 4.19 -9.11
CA ALA A 400 3.68 4.06 -7.76
C ALA A 400 3.09 2.66 -7.51
N ALA A 401 2.30 2.14 -8.44
CA ALA A 401 1.77 0.79 -8.40
C ALA A 401 2.89 -0.28 -8.42
N ALA A 402 3.87 -0.12 -9.32
CA ALA A 402 5.02 -1.03 -9.40
C ALA A 402 5.87 -1.00 -8.12
N THR A 403 6.05 0.17 -7.50
CA THR A 403 6.77 0.31 -6.21
C THR A 403 6.06 -0.46 -5.11
N ALA A 404 4.73 -0.32 -4.98
CA ALA A 404 3.94 -1.03 -3.98
C ALA A 404 4.06 -2.56 -4.15
N LEU A 405 3.95 -3.07 -5.37
CA LEU A 405 4.10 -4.48 -5.69
C LEU A 405 5.52 -5.00 -5.38
N ASN A 406 6.55 -4.24 -5.78
CA ASN A 406 7.95 -4.63 -5.54
C ASN A 406 8.29 -4.68 -4.04
N MET A 407 7.73 -3.79 -3.22
CA MET A 407 7.91 -3.84 -1.77
C MET A 407 7.34 -5.13 -1.16
N GLY A 408 6.21 -5.61 -1.66
CA GLY A 408 5.64 -6.90 -1.29
C GLY A 408 6.59 -8.07 -1.61
N PHE A 409 7.21 -8.05 -2.80
CA PHE A 409 8.22 -9.04 -3.19
C PHE A 409 9.45 -9.00 -2.29
N MET A 410 10.00 -7.81 -2.03
CA MET A 410 11.17 -7.64 -1.17
C MET A 410 10.92 -8.22 0.22
N LYS A 411 9.78 -7.86 0.82
CA LYS A 411 9.41 -8.34 2.14
C LYS A 411 9.25 -9.86 2.19
N SER A 412 8.58 -10.45 1.20
CA SER A 412 8.43 -11.91 1.12
C SER A 412 9.76 -12.64 0.95
N ASN A 413 10.71 -12.05 0.21
CA ASN A 413 12.02 -12.68 0.00
C ASN A 413 12.97 -12.51 1.18
N SER A 414 12.82 -11.48 2.01
CA SER A 414 13.70 -11.23 3.15
C SER A 414 13.65 -12.33 4.23
N ARG A 415 12.58 -13.10 4.30
CA ARG A 415 12.39 -14.18 5.28
C ARG A 415 12.61 -15.60 4.78
N VAL A 416 12.97 -15.79 3.49
CA VAL A 416 13.23 -17.13 2.93
C VAL A 416 14.42 -17.82 3.62
N PRO A 417 14.37 -19.12 3.98
CA PRO A 417 13.34 -20.12 3.62
C PRO A 417 12.12 -20.16 4.54
N TYR A 418 12.06 -19.31 5.56
CA TYR A 418 10.98 -19.30 6.53
C TYR A 418 9.71 -18.67 5.97
N ILE A 419 8.56 -19.19 6.37
CA ILE A 419 7.25 -18.53 6.23
C ILE A 419 7.00 -17.62 7.44
N VAL A 420 7.34 -18.10 8.65
CA VAL A 420 7.48 -17.29 9.86
C VAL A 420 8.96 -17.28 10.24
N TYR A 421 9.57 -16.10 10.25
CA TYR A 421 11.01 -15.94 10.46
C TYR A 421 11.50 -16.64 11.74
N ASP A 422 12.63 -17.33 11.62
CA ASP A 422 13.31 -18.05 12.70
C ASP A 422 12.44 -19.14 13.38
N LYS A 423 11.48 -19.71 12.64
CA LYS A 423 10.66 -20.85 13.06
C LYS A 423 10.91 -22.00 12.09
N PRO A 424 11.79 -22.97 12.44
CA PRO A 424 12.14 -24.09 11.56
C PRO A 424 10.96 -24.97 11.15
N GLU A 425 9.95 -25.06 12.01
CA GLU A 425 8.69 -25.77 11.76
C GLU A 425 7.83 -25.12 10.67
N PHE A 426 8.02 -23.82 10.40
CA PHE A 426 7.29 -23.07 9.39
C PHE A 426 8.22 -22.61 8.26
N THR A 427 8.88 -23.56 7.63
CA THR A 427 9.63 -23.32 6.38
C THR A 427 8.82 -23.80 5.18
N VAL A 428 9.17 -23.31 3.98
CA VAL A 428 8.53 -23.78 2.74
C VAL A 428 8.71 -25.27 2.52
N GLU A 429 9.83 -25.84 3.00
CA GLU A 429 10.15 -27.27 2.88
C GLU A 429 9.45 -28.12 3.96
N ALA A 430 9.21 -27.56 5.15
CA ALA A 430 8.50 -28.24 6.22
C ALA A 430 6.99 -28.33 5.97
N GLU A 431 6.42 -27.38 5.22
CA GLU A 431 5.03 -27.43 4.78
C GLU A 431 4.86 -28.52 3.73
N LYS A 432 4.47 -29.68 4.19
CA LYS A 432 4.08 -30.79 3.30
C LYS A 432 2.64 -30.55 2.86
N PRO A 433 2.39 -30.28 1.57
CA PRO A 433 1.01 -30.31 1.10
C PRO A 433 0.40 -31.68 1.41
N PRO A 434 -0.93 -31.76 1.64
CA PRO A 434 -1.61 -33.03 1.82
C PRO A 434 -1.20 -33.99 0.71
N SER A 435 -1.05 -35.31 1.05
CA SER A 435 -0.68 -36.34 0.09
C SER A 435 -1.60 -36.30 -1.13
N GLY A 436 -1.07 -35.97 -2.29
CA GLY A 436 -1.82 -35.68 -3.52
C GLY A 436 -1.41 -34.37 -4.21
N PHE A 437 -0.76 -33.45 -3.50
CA PHE A 437 -0.12 -32.30 -4.09
C PHE A 437 1.36 -32.64 -4.32
N GLY A 438 1.71 -33.03 -5.54
CA GLY A 438 3.10 -33.28 -5.92
C GLY A 438 3.95 -32.03 -5.65
N GLY A 439 5.08 -32.21 -4.98
CA GLY A 439 6.05 -31.17 -4.63
C GLY A 439 6.70 -30.46 -5.83
#